data_398825534b2e68621230992d5ccccf8a
#
_entry.id   398825534b2e68621230992d5ccccf8a
#
_cell.length_a   1.000
_cell.length_b   1.000
_cell.length_c   1.000
_cell.angle_alpha   90.00
_cell.angle_beta   90.00
_cell.angle_gamma   90.00
#
_symmetry.space_group_name_H-M   'P 1'
#
loop_
_entity.id
_entity.type
_entity.pdbx_description
1 polymer ?
#
loop_
_entity_poly.entity_id
_entity_poly.type
_entity_poly.pdbx_seq_one_letter_code
_entity_poly.pdbx_strand_id
1 'polypeptide(L)'
;SSAASDVYKRQGKYNLIKDYHINDKYAGPGYLAFNAGHVKVNSIDPASLSSAMITGRKIARQFQEGLAEYEPKTFASSYLAATAALMGVRESRRIKCDYTFTLEDWLDRKEFEDGIGRNSYYIDVHKEDATKYPKYGKGESHGIPLRCLLPVGLKNVFVAGRCISTDHYAHGSLRVMPPALVTGEAVGTAAGLIYKTGTIDVHSIDVTRLRIRLKEMGQLL
;
A
#
# COMPACT_ATOMS: atom_id res chain seq x y z
N SER A 1 0.74 -1.71 23.52
CA SER A 1 -0.58 -1.26 23.06
C SER A 1 -1.37 -0.51 24.13
N SER A 2 -1.25 -0.83 25.43
CA SER A 2 -1.93 -0.09 26.52
C SER A 2 -1.43 1.36 26.64
N ALA A 3 -0.13 1.59 26.60
CA ALA A 3 0.45 2.93 26.67
C ALA A 3 -0.01 3.83 25.53
N ALA A 4 -0.11 3.28 24.30
CA ALA A 4 -0.65 4.02 23.16
C ALA A 4 -2.13 4.39 23.34
N SER A 5 -2.92 3.48 23.94
CA SER A 5 -4.32 3.74 24.27
C SER A 5 -4.46 4.83 25.34
N ASP A 6 -3.55 4.87 26.30
CA ASP A 6 -3.56 5.87 27.37
C ASP A 6 -3.14 7.26 26.86
N VAL A 7 -2.16 7.33 25.94
CA VAL A 7 -1.80 8.56 25.21
C VAL A 7 -3.00 9.10 24.42
N TYR A 8 -3.74 8.23 23.74
CA TYR A 8 -4.93 8.62 22.99
C TYR A 8 -6.06 9.13 23.90
N LYS A 9 -6.34 8.45 25.00
CA LYS A 9 -7.43 8.82 25.92
C LYS A 9 -7.23 10.16 26.61
N ARG A 10 -5.99 10.62 26.77
CA ARG A 10 -5.66 11.92 27.38
C ARG A 10 -5.43 13.00 26.32
N GLN A 11 -6.38 13.17 25.41
CA GLN A 11 -6.32 14.08 24.26
C GLN A 11 -6.03 15.55 24.59
N GLY A 12 -6.21 15.99 25.82
CA GLY A 12 -5.92 17.38 26.21
C GLY A 12 -4.43 17.77 26.06
N LYS A 13 -3.50 16.85 26.41
CA LYS A 13 -2.06 17.07 26.34
C LYS A 13 -1.47 16.70 24.97
N TYR A 14 -1.92 15.59 24.39
CA TYR A 14 -1.42 15.04 23.12
C TYR A 14 -2.49 15.11 22.02
N ASN A 15 -2.95 16.33 21.74
CA ASN A 15 -4.14 16.62 20.93
C ASN A 15 -4.01 16.27 19.43
N LEU A 16 -2.81 16.05 18.93
CA LEU A 16 -2.58 15.66 17.54
C LEU A 16 -2.69 14.14 17.34
N ILE A 17 -2.62 13.33 18.40
CA ILE A 17 -2.76 11.88 18.32
C ILE A 17 -4.25 11.55 18.27
N LYS A 18 -4.74 11.22 17.07
CA LYS A 18 -6.15 10.88 16.80
C LYS A 18 -6.39 9.38 16.67
N ASP A 19 -5.32 8.59 16.57
CA ASP A 19 -5.37 7.18 16.30
C ASP A 19 -4.55 6.43 17.36
N TYR A 20 -5.16 5.42 17.98
CA TYR A 20 -4.51 4.56 18.97
C TYR A 20 -3.69 3.43 18.32
N HIS A 21 -3.77 3.28 17.00
CA HIS A 21 -3.07 2.22 16.28
C HIS A 21 -1.59 2.57 16.13
N ILE A 22 -0.76 1.89 16.92
CA ILE A 22 0.69 1.91 16.77
C ILE A 22 1.11 0.55 16.21
N ASN A 23 1.66 0.54 15.01
CA ASN A 23 2.27 -0.65 14.42
C ASN A 23 3.78 -0.57 14.65
N ASP A 24 4.20 -1.05 15.81
CA ASP A 24 5.60 -1.07 16.21
C ASP A 24 6.36 -2.21 15.53
N LYS A 25 7.61 -1.95 15.19
CA LYS A 25 8.55 -2.90 14.61
C LYS A 25 9.89 -2.80 15.31
N TYR A 26 10.46 -3.93 15.66
CA TYR A 26 11.84 -4.00 16.14
C TYR A 26 12.77 -3.71 14.96
N ALA A 27 13.55 -2.64 15.07
CA ALA A 27 14.46 -2.21 14.02
C ALA A 27 15.94 -2.53 14.30
N GLY A 28 16.22 -2.98 15.52
CA GLY A 28 17.58 -3.35 15.98
C GLY A 28 17.75 -3.10 17.46
N PRO A 29 18.88 -3.49 18.08
CA PRO A 29 19.14 -3.27 19.49
C PRO A 29 18.97 -1.81 19.88
N GLY A 30 18.03 -1.52 20.80
CA GLY A 30 17.71 -0.17 21.23
C GLY A 30 16.87 0.66 20.26
N TYR A 31 16.41 0.12 19.14
CA TYR A 31 15.63 0.85 18.13
C TYR A 31 14.25 0.22 17.90
N LEU A 32 13.22 1.05 17.97
CA LEU A 32 11.86 0.73 17.56
C LEU A 32 11.43 1.66 16.45
N ALA A 33 10.82 1.12 15.39
CA ALA A 33 10.17 1.88 14.35
C ALA A 33 8.65 1.82 14.55
N PHE A 34 7.96 2.93 14.30
CA PHE A 34 6.52 3.03 14.42
C PHE A 34 5.89 3.45 13.10
N ASN A 35 4.89 2.69 12.64
CA ASN A 35 3.97 3.12 11.59
C ASN A 35 2.71 3.65 12.28
N ALA A 36 2.74 4.90 12.68
CA ALA A 36 1.72 5.54 13.50
C ALA A 36 1.45 6.97 13.03
N GLY A 37 0.30 7.52 13.44
CA GLY A 37 -0.08 8.91 13.17
C GLY A 37 -0.59 9.13 11.75
N HIS A 38 -1.91 9.09 11.57
CA HIS A 38 -2.55 9.36 10.29
C HIS A 38 -2.83 10.86 10.13
N VAL A 39 -2.53 11.40 8.96
CA VAL A 39 -2.85 12.77 8.57
C VAL A 39 -3.66 12.74 7.29
N LYS A 40 -4.83 13.39 7.31
CA LYS A 40 -5.64 13.57 6.09
C LYS A 40 -4.92 14.53 5.18
N VAL A 41 -4.70 14.15 3.95
CA VAL A 41 -3.93 14.92 2.97
C VAL A 41 -4.57 14.85 1.58
N ASN A 42 -4.56 15.98 0.87
CA ASN A 42 -4.72 15.97 -0.57
C ASN A 42 -3.35 15.69 -1.21
N SER A 43 -3.13 14.44 -1.60
CA SER A 43 -1.82 13.95 -2.05
C SER A 43 -1.37 14.47 -3.43
N ILE A 44 -2.23 15.21 -4.13
CA ILE A 44 -1.92 15.85 -5.41
C ILE A 44 -1.68 17.36 -5.29
N ASP A 45 -1.80 17.90 -4.08
CA ASP A 45 -1.53 19.31 -3.76
C ASP A 45 -0.23 19.41 -2.95
N PRO A 46 0.83 20.05 -3.48
CA PRO A 46 2.11 20.21 -2.79
C PRO A 46 2.02 20.95 -1.45
N ALA A 47 1.14 21.94 -1.33
CA ALA A 47 0.95 22.68 -0.09
C ALA A 47 0.34 21.79 1.00
N SER A 48 -0.67 20.99 0.63
CA SER A 48 -1.28 19.99 1.51
C SER A 48 -0.26 18.92 1.96
N LEU A 49 0.58 18.44 1.05
CA LEU A 49 1.67 17.49 1.38
C LEU A 49 2.67 18.09 2.36
N SER A 50 3.09 19.32 2.14
CA SER A 50 4.03 20.02 3.02
C SER A 50 3.46 20.22 4.42
N SER A 51 2.21 20.69 4.51
CA SER A 51 1.50 20.85 5.79
C SER A 51 1.35 19.50 6.53
N ALA A 52 1.03 18.43 5.80
CA ALA A 52 0.90 17.10 6.35
C ALA A 52 2.24 16.54 6.86
N MET A 53 3.35 16.81 6.17
CA MET A 53 4.71 16.46 6.64
C MET A 53 5.06 17.15 7.96
N ILE A 54 4.76 18.45 8.07
CA ILE A 54 4.97 19.23 9.31
C ILE A 54 4.13 18.64 10.44
N THR A 55 2.85 18.38 10.18
CA THR A 55 1.92 17.80 11.16
C THR A 55 2.36 16.41 11.58
N GLY A 56 2.76 15.55 10.65
CA GLY A 56 3.26 14.21 10.95
C GLY A 56 4.48 14.20 11.87
N ARG A 57 5.41 15.14 11.68
CA ARG A 57 6.58 15.29 12.57
C ARG A 57 6.18 15.75 13.97
N LYS A 58 5.21 16.65 14.08
CA LYS A 58 4.65 17.05 15.40
C LYS A 58 3.97 15.87 16.10
N ILE A 59 3.22 15.06 15.36
CA ILE A 59 2.59 13.82 15.88
C ILE A 59 3.68 12.85 16.39
N ALA A 60 4.74 12.62 15.61
CA ALA A 60 5.83 11.73 16.01
C ALA A 60 6.49 12.19 17.32
N ARG A 61 6.68 13.50 17.50
CA ARG A 61 7.16 14.06 18.75
C ARG A 61 6.20 13.84 19.92
N GLN A 62 4.92 14.08 19.71
CA GLN A 62 3.91 13.81 20.75
C GLN A 62 3.84 12.31 21.12
N PHE A 63 4.02 11.41 20.16
CA PHE A 63 4.12 9.97 20.47
C PHE A 63 5.34 9.66 21.35
N GLN A 64 6.50 10.20 21.03
CA GLN A 64 7.70 9.97 21.84
C GLN A 64 7.53 10.52 23.27
N GLU A 65 7.03 11.74 23.42
CA GLU A 65 6.78 12.37 24.72
C GLU A 65 5.74 11.58 25.53
N GLY A 66 4.64 11.17 24.89
CA GLY A 66 3.59 10.38 25.53
C GLY A 66 4.05 8.98 25.94
N LEU A 67 4.83 8.30 25.11
CA LEU A 67 5.39 7.00 25.45
C LEU A 67 6.36 7.11 26.65
N ALA A 68 7.19 8.15 26.69
CA ALA A 68 8.07 8.41 27.84
C ALA A 68 7.29 8.66 29.14
N GLU A 69 6.14 9.33 29.07
CA GLU A 69 5.28 9.62 30.22
C GLU A 69 4.50 8.38 30.70
N TYR A 70 3.90 7.62 29.77
CA TYR A 70 2.97 6.53 30.13
C TYR A 70 3.62 5.14 30.17
N GLU A 71 4.79 4.97 29.59
CA GLU A 71 5.58 3.74 29.66
C GLU A 71 7.05 4.05 30.00
N PRO A 72 7.30 4.70 31.17
CA PRO A 72 8.64 5.18 31.52
C PRO A 72 9.66 4.06 31.70
N LYS A 73 9.23 2.85 32.04
CA LYS A 73 10.14 1.69 32.16
C LYS A 73 10.89 1.42 30.88
N THR A 74 10.24 1.66 29.72
CA THR A 74 10.79 1.39 28.39
C THR A 74 11.29 2.66 27.72
N PHE A 75 10.58 3.79 27.89
CA PHE A 75 10.77 4.98 27.05
C PHE A 75 11.22 6.23 27.80
N ALA A 76 11.46 6.22 29.15
CA ALA A 76 11.84 7.41 29.90
C ALA A 76 13.07 8.14 29.34
N SER A 77 14.06 7.39 28.86
CA SER A 77 15.29 7.91 28.23
C SER A 77 15.29 7.83 26.70
N SER A 78 14.14 7.54 26.10
CA SER A 78 14.03 7.45 24.65
C SER A 78 14.07 8.83 24.00
N TYR A 79 14.53 8.87 22.77
CA TYR A 79 14.47 10.07 21.92
C TYR A 79 14.03 9.71 20.51
N LEU A 80 13.48 10.68 19.80
CA LEU A 80 13.10 10.53 18.42
C LEU A 80 14.34 10.58 17.52
N ALA A 81 14.85 9.41 17.14
CA ALA A 81 16.06 9.29 16.34
C ALA A 81 15.86 9.79 14.89
N ALA A 82 14.71 9.48 14.29
CA ALA A 82 14.38 9.91 12.92
C ALA A 82 12.88 9.91 12.68
N THR A 83 12.45 10.66 11.68
CA THR A 83 11.13 10.53 11.05
C THR A 83 11.31 10.15 9.59
N ALA A 84 10.26 9.60 8.95
CA ALA A 84 10.32 9.28 7.53
C ALA A 84 10.69 10.53 6.69
N ALA A 85 11.60 10.34 5.73
CA ALA A 85 12.01 11.42 4.82
C ALA A 85 10.85 11.88 3.90
N LEU A 86 9.99 10.93 3.52
CA LEU A 86 8.81 11.18 2.68
C LEU A 86 7.55 10.75 3.41
N MET A 87 6.43 11.42 3.10
CA MET A 87 5.13 10.99 3.59
C MET A 87 4.73 9.66 2.95
N GLY A 88 4.23 8.73 3.77
CA GLY A 88 3.65 7.46 3.32
C GLY A 88 2.28 7.66 2.68
N VAL A 89 2.21 8.25 1.50
CA VAL A 89 0.96 8.46 0.76
C VAL A 89 0.39 7.11 0.35
N ARG A 90 -0.81 6.79 0.85
CA ARG A 90 -1.46 5.49 0.58
C ARG A 90 -2.25 5.49 -0.72
N GLU A 91 -2.82 6.61 -1.11
CA GLU A 91 -3.62 6.77 -2.32
C GLU A 91 -3.38 8.15 -2.94
N SER A 92 -3.29 8.18 -4.28
CA SER A 92 -3.17 9.40 -5.07
C SER A 92 -4.02 9.24 -6.33
N ARG A 93 -3.39 9.09 -7.49
CA ARG A 93 -4.09 8.84 -8.76
C ARG A 93 -4.06 7.35 -9.09
N ARG A 94 -5.18 6.83 -9.57
CA ARG A 94 -5.29 5.52 -10.21
C ARG A 94 -5.48 5.76 -11.71
N ILE A 95 -4.77 5.01 -12.51
CA ILE A 95 -4.85 5.13 -13.97
C ILE A 95 -6.02 4.29 -14.46
N LYS A 96 -6.83 4.82 -15.36
CA LYS A 96 -7.87 4.04 -16.03
C LYS A 96 -7.21 3.12 -17.06
N CYS A 97 -7.33 1.82 -16.83
CA CYS A 97 -6.83 0.76 -17.70
C CYS A 97 -7.99 -0.02 -18.34
N ASP A 98 -7.67 -1.01 -19.18
CA ASP A 98 -8.64 -1.84 -19.88
C ASP A 98 -9.56 -2.62 -18.94
N TYR A 99 -9.13 -2.86 -17.72
CA TYR A 99 -9.94 -3.43 -16.66
C TYR A 99 -9.75 -2.63 -15.38
N THR A 100 -10.81 -2.51 -14.57
CA THR A 100 -10.76 -1.97 -13.21
C THR A 100 -11.06 -3.10 -12.25
N PHE A 101 -10.08 -3.51 -11.46
CA PHE A 101 -10.26 -4.52 -10.43
C PHE A 101 -11.13 -3.96 -9.31
N THR A 102 -12.22 -4.68 -8.97
CA THR A 102 -13.26 -4.20 -8.06
C THR A 102 -13.25 -4.91 -6.71
N LEU A 103 -14.04 -4.37 -5.78
CA LEU A 103 -14.32 -5.01 -4.50
C LEU A 103 -14.95 -6.40 -4.69
N GLU A 104 -15.86 -6.54 -5.65
CA GLU A 104 -16.52 -7.80 -5.99
C GLU A 104 -15.49 -8.84 -6.45
N ASP A 105 -14.56 -8.47 -7.34
CA ASP A 105 -13.47 -9.36 -7.77
C ASP A 105 -12.64 -9.85 -6.55
N TRP A 106 -12.42 -8.96 -5.59
CA TRP A 106 -11.69 -9.29 -4.36
C TRP A 106 -12.50 -10.24 -3.46
N LEU A 107 -13.81 -9.98 -3.29
CA LEU A 107 -14.70 -10.82 -2.48
C LEU A 107 -14.85 -12.22 -3.06
N ASP A 108 -14.95 -12.33 -4.39
CA ASP A 108 -15.11 -13.57 -5.13
C ASP A 108 -13.80 -14.37 -5.27
N ARG A 109 -12.65 -13.86 -4.78
CA ARG A 109 -11.33 -14.46 -4.99
C ARG A 109 -11.07 -14.74 -6.47
N LYS A 110 -11.50 -13.82 -7.31
CA LYS A 110 -11.59 -14.02 -8.75
C LYS A 110 -10.25 -14.38 -9.38
N GLU A 111 -10.32 -15.38 -10.25
CA GLU A 111 -9.22 -15.78 -11.13
C GLU A 111 -9.38 -15.14 -12.51
N PHE A 112 -8.26 -14.90 -13.18
CA PHE A 112 -8.25 -14.26 -14.49
C PHE A 112 -7.38 -15.04 -15.45
N GLU A 113 -7.85 -15.20 -16.69
CA GLU A 113 -7.09 -15.85 -17.76
C GLU A 113 -5.78 -15.09 -18.05
N ASP A 114 -5.81 -13.75 -17.93
CA ASP A 114 -4.67 -12.86 -18.05
C ASP A 114 -3.99 -12.56 -16.70
N GLY A 115 -4.20 -13.38 -15.67
CA GLY A 115 -3.63 -13.20 -14.35
C GLY A 115 -2.10 -13.22 -14.36
N ILE A 116 -1.47 -12.20 -13.77
CA ILE A 116 0.00 -12.01 -13.74
C ILE A 116 0.61 -12.27 -12.37
N GLY A 117 -0.18 -12.63 -11.42
CA GLY A 117 0.22 -12.97 -10.07
C GLY A 117 -0.96 -12.99 -9.11
N ARG A 118 -0.70 -13.29 -7.85
CA ARG A 118 -1.72 -13.47 -6.81
C ARG A 118 -1.50 -12.51 -5.64
N ASN A 119 -2.59 -12.20 -4.95
CA ASN A 119 -2.55 -11.42 -3.73
C ASN A 119 -3.56 -11.96 -2.70
N SER A 120 -3.16 -12.01 -1.43
CA SER A 120 -3.98 -12.44 -0.30
C SER A 120 -4.09 -11.37 0.79
N TYR A 121 -3.70 -10.12 0.49
CA TYR A 121 -3.75 -9.07 1.47
C TYR A 121 -5.19 -8.60 1.71
N TYR A 122 -5.52 -8.27 2.95
CA TYR A 122 -6.84 -7.77 3.31
C TYR A 122 -7.07 -6.33 2.81
N ILE A 123 -8.33 -5.88 2.82
CA ILE A 123 -8.69 -4.50 2.49
C ILE A 123 -8.32 -3.58 3.66
N ASP A 124 -7.24 -2.83 3.49
CA ASP A 124 -6.72 -1.87 4.47
C ASP A 124 -7.18 -0.44 4.11
N VAL A 125 -8.42 -0.13 4.51
CA VAL A 125 -9.02 1.20 4.33
C VAL A 125 -9.36 1.78 5.69
N HIS A 126 -8.78 2.94 6.00
CA HIS A 126 -9.02 3.67 7.24
C HIS A 126 -10.16 4.67 7.04
N LYS A 127 -11.36 4.29 7.41
CA LYS A 127 -12.54 5.18 7.52
C LYS A 127 -13.20 4.98 8.86
N GLU A 128 -13.82 6.03 9.40
CA GLU A 128 -14.61 5.97 10.64
C GLU A 128 -15.73 4.94 10.54
N ASP A 129 -16.33 4.78 9.34
CA ASP A 129 -17.39 3.83 9.01
C ASP A 129 -16.90 2.63 8.17
N ALA A 130 -15.64 2.23 8.32
CA ALA A 130 -15.09 1.14 7.52
C ALA A 130 -15.84 -0.17 7.78
N THR A 131 -16.54 -0.68 6.79
CA THR A 131 -17.05 -2.05 6.79
C THR A 131 -15.86 -2.99 6.95
N LYS A 132 -15.89 -3.85 7.96
CA LYS A 132 -14.84 -4.85 8.17
C LYS A 132 -15.08 -5.99 7.18
N TYR A 133 -14.33 -5.97 6.09
CA TYR A 133 -14.34 -7.08 5.14
C TYR A 133 -13.65 -8.31 5.74
N PRO A 134 -14.13 -9.53 5.44
CA PRO A 134 -13.54 -10.76 5.94
C PRO A 134 -12.09 -10.86 5.42
N LYS A 135 -11.17 -11.28 6.28
CA LYS A 135 -9.80 -11.61 5.85
C LYS A 135 -9.82 -12.91 5.06
N TYR A 136 -8.87 -13.05 4.16
CA TYR A 136 -8.63 -14.33 3.49
C TYR A 136 -8.23 -15.42 4.49
N GLY A 137 -8.75 -16.61 4.28
CA GLY A 137 -8.33 -17.81 4.98
C GLY A 137 -6.96 -18.29 4.54
N LYS A 138 -6.44 -19.30 5.21
CA LYS A 138 -5.14 -19.91 4.85
C LYS A 138 -5.21 -20.50 3.44
N GLY A 139 -4.33 -20.04 2.55
CA GLY A 139 -4.26 -20.49 1.17
C GLY A 139 -5.20 -19.76 0.19
N GLU A 140 -6.11 -18.93 0.69
CA GLU A 140 -6.95 -18.10 -0.18
C GLU A 140 -6.19 -16.92 -0.76
N SER A 141 -6.50 -16.57 -1.99
CA SER A 141 -5.96 -15.42 -2.70
C SER A 141 -6.81 -15.12 -3.92
N HIS A 142 -6.61 -13.98 -4.55
CA HIS A 142 -7.19 -13.63 -5.84
C HIS A 142 -6.10 -13.40 -6.89
N GLY A 143 -6.45 -13.55 -8.16
CA GLY A 143 -5.59 -13.19 -9.28
C GLY A 143 -5.50 -11.66 -9.46
N ILE A 144 -4.44 -11.19 -10.10
CA ILE A 144 -4.28 -9.80 -10.55
C ILE A 144 -4.25 -9.82 -12.08
N PRO A 145 -5.25 -9.24 -12.78
CA PRO A 145 -5.28 -9.28 -14.24
C PRO A 145 -4.30 -8.28 -14.86
N LEU A 146 -3.64 -8.67 -15.94
CA LEU A 146 -2.75 -7.80 -16.73
C LEU A 146 -3.47 -6.54 -17.22
N ARG A 147 -4.73 -6.66 -17.60
CA ARG A 147 -5.54 -5.53 -18.10
C ARG A 147 -5.71 -4.37 -17.12
N CYS A 148 -5.44 -4.57 -15.81
CA CYS A 148 -5.35 -3.48 -14.82
C CYS A 148 -4.07 -2.64 -14.97
N LEU A 149 -3.12 -3.07 -15.79
CA LEU A 149 -1.81 -2.47 -15.99
C LEU A 149 -1.66 -1.85 -17.40
N LEU A 150 -2.70 -1.94 -18.24
CA LEU A 150 -2.74 -1.46 -19.62
C LEU A 150 -3.60 -0.19 -19.71
N PRO A 151 -2.99 1.02 -19.74
CA PRO A 151 -3.73 2.27 -19.76
C PRO A 151 -4.56 2.44 -21.04
N VAL A 152 -5.83 2.82 -20.88
CA VAL A 152 -6.72 3.10 -22.02
C VAL A 152 -6.16 4.25 -22.85
N GLY A 153 -6.05 4.04 -24.15
CA GLY A 153 -5.64 5.07 -25.13
C GLY A 153 -4.14 5.33 -25.22
N LEU A 154 -3.31 4.60 -24.43
CA LEU A 154 -1.85 4.69 -24.52
C LEU A 154 -1.29 3.35 -25.00
N LYS A 155 -0.42 3.38 -26.02
CA LYS A 155 0.11 2.18 -26.65
C LYS A 155 1.48 1.74 -26.13
N ASN A 156 2.26 2.65 -25.57
CA ASN A 156 3.66 2.40 -25.18
C ASN A 156 3.92 2.56 -23.69
N VAL A 157 2.89 2.40 -22.86
CA VAL A 157 2.94 2.58 -21.41
C VAL A 157 2.30 1.41 -20.71
N PHE A 158 2.99 0.86 -19.73
CA PHE A 158 2.41 0.04 -18.66
C PHE A 158 2.34 0.85 -17.37
N VAL A 159 1.46 0.46 -16.47
CA VAL A 159 1.44 0.96 -15.11
C VAL A 159 1.60 -0.19 -14.11
N ALA A 160 2.22 0.07 -12.96
CA ALA A 160 2.42 -0.92 -11.92
C ALA A 160 2.33 -0.29 -10.54
N GLY A 161 2.16 -1.11 -9.50
CA GLY A 161 2.15 -0.68 -8.12
C GLY A 161 0.88 0.10 -7.77
N ARG A 162 1.04 1.16 -7.00
CA ARG A 162 -0.04 1.90 -6.35
C ARG A 162 -1.01 2.62 -7.30
N CYS A 163 -0.66 2.81 -8.57
CA CYS A 163 -1.46 3.54 -9.55
C CYS A 163 -2.26 2.66 -10.51
N ILE A 164 -2.25 1.33 -10.34
CA ILE A 164 -3.00 0.40 -11.19
C ILE A 164 -4.51 0.66 -11.12
N SER A 165 -5.24 0.16 -12.11
CA SER A 165 -6.68 0.38 -12.22
C SER A 165 -7.47 -0.48 -11.24
N THR A 166 -7.96 0.14 -10.18
CA THR A 166 -8.77 -0.50 -9.13
C THR A 166 -9.87 0.44 -8.67
N ASP A 167 -10.91 -0.08 -8.04
CA ASP A 167 -11.79 0.75 -7.23
C ASP A 167 -11.12 1.16 -5.90
N HIS A 168 -11.81 1.96 -5.10
CA HIS A 168 -11.25 2.48 -3.84
C HIS A 168 -10.99 1.39 -2.80
N TYR A 169 -11.87 0.41 -2.67
CA TYR A 169 -11.76 -0.63 -1.65
C TYR A 169 -10.72 -1.69 -2.03
N ALA A 170 -10.79 -2.20 -3.26
CA ALA A 170 -9.81 -3.13 -3.78
C ALA A 170 -8.38 -2.54 -3.78
N HIS A 171 -8.26 -1.22 -4.00
CA HIS A 171 -7.00 -0.50 -3.87
C HIS A 171 -6.37 -0.67 -2.48
N GLY A 172 -7.16 -0.72 -1.42
CA GLY A 172 -6.67 -0.97 -0.06
C GLY A 172 -5.86 -2.27 0.06
N SER A 173 -6.22 -3.29 -0.72
CA SER A 173 -5.50 -4.57 -0.80
C SER A 173 -4.32 -4.54 -1.76
N LEU A 174 -4.45 -3.87 -2.92
CA LEU A 174 -3.48 -3.95 -4.02
C LEU A 174 -2.38 -2.88 -4.00
N ARG A 175 -2.48 -1.86 -3.12
CA ARG A 175 -1.49 -0.77 -3.02
C ARG A 175 -0.27 -1.08 -2.16
N VAL A 176 -0.25 -2.21 -1.46
CA VAL A 176 0.84 -2.58 -0.54
C VAL A 176 2.05 -3.16 -1.30
N MET A 177 3.17 -3.33 -0.59
CA MET A 177 4.43 -3.72 -1.22
C MET A 177 4.37 -5.05 -2.01
N PRO A 178 3.78 -6.15 -1.48
CA PRO A 178 3.78 -7.40 -2.23
C PRO A 178 3.11 -7.31 -3.61
N PRO A 179 1.86 -6.82 -3.76
CA PRO A 179 1.28 -6.64 -5.10
C PRO A 179 2.04 -5.63 -5.95
N ALA A 180 2.69 -4.62 -5.36
CA ALA A 180 3.52 -3.68 -6.12
C ALA A 180 4.73 -4.37 -6.74
N LEU A 181 5.36 -5.31 -6.03
CA LEU A 181 6.45 -6.15 -6.56
C LEU A 181 5.94 -7.08 -7.67
N VAL A 182 4.82 -7.77 -7.44
CA VAL A 182 4.17 -8.65 -8.42
C VAL A 182 3.87 -7.90 -9.72
N THR A 183 3.23 -6.75 -9.65
CA THR A 183 2.89 -5.96 -10.83
C THR A 183 4.13 -5.36 -11.50
N GLY A 184 5.14 -4.95 -10.74
CA GLY A 184 6.41 -4.44 -11.26
C GLY A 184 7.19 -5.50 -12.04
N GLU A 185 7.29 -6.73 -11.53
CA GLU A 185 7.91 -7.86 -12.22
C GLU A 185 7.16 -8.20 -13.51
N ALA A 186 5.82 -8.21 -13.45
CA ALA A 186 4.99 -8.53 -14.60
C ALA A 186 5.17 -7.50 -15.74
N VAL A 187 5.13 -6.20 -15.45
CA VAL A 187 5.31 -5.17 -16.50
C VAL A 187 6.74 -5.12 -17.02
N GLY A 188 7.74 -5.34 -16.17
CA GLY A 188 9.14 -5.43 -16.61
C GLY A 188 9.36 -6.60 -17.57
N THR A 189 8.80 -7.76 -17.25
CA THR A 189 8.84 -8.95 -18.11
C THR A 189 8.06 -8.73 -19.41
N ALA A 190 6.86 -8.15 -19.34
CA ALA A 190 6.04 -7.82 -20.50
C ALA A 190 6.75 -6.85 -21.44
N ALA A 191 7.36 -5.79 -20.91
CA ALA A 191 8.12 -4.83 -21.69
C ALA A 191 9.30 -5.48 -22.44
N GLY A 192 10.03 -6.39 -21.76
CA GLY A 192 11.10 -7.16 -22.38
C GLY A 192 10.62 -8.10 -23.51
N LEU A 193 9.43 -8.68 -23.36
CA LEU A 193 8.81 -9.51 -24.41
C LEU A 193 8.36 -8.68 -25.60
N ILE A 194 7.71 -7.54 -25.37
CA ILE A 194 7.26 -6.62 -26.45
C ILE A 194 8.47 -6.05 -27.22
N TYR A 195 9.50 -5.62 -26.51
CA TYR A 195 10.71 -5.11 -27.15
C TYR A 195 11.28 -6.10 -28.20
N LYS A 196 11.25 -7.40 -27.91
CA LYS A 196 11.73 -8.45 -28.83
C LYS A 196 10.84 -8.64 -30.06
N THR A 197 9.60 -8.18 -30.04
CA THR A 197 8.69 -8.27 -31.22
C THR A 197 8.81 -7.08 -32.15
N GLY A 198 9.51 -6.01 -31.74
CA GLY A 198 9.61 -4.77 -32.53
C GLY A 198 8.35 -3.89 -32.50
N THR A 199 7.29 -4.28 -31.78
CA THR A 199 6.12 -3.41 -31.56
C THR A 199 6.32 -2.54 -30.32
N ILE A 200 5.59 -1.43 -30.27
CA ILE A 200 5.49 -0.59 -29.07
C ILE A 200 4.11 -0.69 -28.41
N ASP A 201 3.18 -1.47 -29.00
CA ASP A 201 1.81 -1.56 -28.51
C ASP A 201 1.71 -2.59 -27.37
N VAL A 202 1.56 -2.10 -26.14
CA VAL A 202 1.47 -2.93 -24.93
C VAL A 202 0.23 -3.83 -24.92
N HIS A 203 -0.82 -3.47 -25.65
CA HIS A 203 -2.05 -4.28 -25.76
C HIS A 203 -1.86 -5.50 -26.68
N SER A 204 -0.77 -5.54 -27.45
CA SER A 204 -0.45 -6.68 -28.33
C SER A 204 0.37 -7.76 -27.66
N ILE A 205 0.57 -7.69 -26.33
CA ILE A 205 1.35 -8.66 -25.55
C ILE A 205 0.76 -10.07 -25.67
N ASP A 206 1.60 -11.05 -25.96
CA ASP A 206 1.25 -12.47 -25.83
C ASP A 206 1.17 -12.84 -24.35
N VAL A 207 -0.07 -12.85 -23.83
CA VAL A 207 -0.36 -13.15 -22.41
C VAL A 207 0.10 -14.56 -22.04
N THR A 208 -0.05 -15.54 -22.93
CA THR A 208 0.35 -16.93 -22.68
C THR A 208 1.86 -17.00 -22.47
N ARG A 209 2.63 -16.39 -23.34
CA ARG A 209 4.07 -16.32 -23.24
C ARG A 209 4.54 -15.56 -21.99
N LEU A 210 3.85 -14.45 -21.66
CA LEU A 210 4.14 -13.71 -20.44
C LEU A 210 3.94 -14.60 -19.21
N ARG A 211 2.81 -15.28 -19.10
CA ARG A 211 2.48 -16.16 -17.95
C ARG A 211 3.46 -17.33 -17.83
N ILE A 212 3.88 -17.95 -18.94
CA ILE A 212 4.92 -18.99 -18.93
C ILE A 212 6.20 -18.40 -18.32
N ARG A 213 6.64 -17.22 -18.81
CA ARG A 213 7.86 -16.60 -18.30
C ARG A 213 7.81 -16.23 -16.83
N LEU A 214 6.68 -15.69 -16.35
CA LEU A 214 6.46 -15.37 -14.94
C LEU A 214 6.52 -16.63 -14.05
N LYS A 215 5.93 -17.76 -14.50
CA LYS A 215 6.04 -19.05 -13.78
C LYS A 215 7.46 -19.56 -13.69
N GLU A 216 8.23 -19.47 -14.79
CA GLU A 216 9.66 -19.83 -14.79
C GLU A 216 10.49 -19.01 -13.79
N MET A 217 10.09 -17.76 -13.54
CA MET A 217 10.71 -16.86 -12.57
C MET A 217 10.20 -17.10 -11.13
N GLY A 218 9.29 -18.04 -10.92
CA GLY A 218 8.75 -18.41 -9.61
C GLY A 218 7.49 -17.67 -9.20
N GLN A 219 6.87 -16.89 -10.10
CA GLN A 219 5.62 -16.16 -9.81
C GLN A 219 4.46 -17.17 -9.66
N LEU A 220 3.67 -17.01 -8.61
CA LEU A 220 2.40 -17.72 -8.42
C LEU A 220 1.32 -17.08 -9.30
N LEU A 221 0.69 -17.86 -10.18
CA LEU A 221 -0.36 -17.40 -11.10
C LEU A 221 -1.68 -18.11 -10.86
#